data_0be1cadfae6a429a787c102db8551959
#
_entry.id   0be1cadfae6a429a787c102db8551959
#
_cell.length_a   1.000
_cell.length_b   1.000
_cell.length_c   1.000
_cell.angle_alpha   90.00
_cell.angle_beta   90.00
_cell.angle_gamma   90.00
#
_symmetry.space_group_name_H-M   'P 1'
#
loop_
_entity.id
_entity.type
_entity.pdbx_description
1 polymer ?
#
loop_
_entity_poly.entity_id
_entity_poly.type
_entity_poly.pdbx_seq_one_letter_code
_entity_poly.pdbx_strand_id
1 'polypeptide(L)'
;MADTLTIVDNRTGKQYELPITDGTIKAMDLRQIRTGPDDFGLMTYDPAFMNTANCRSSITFIDGDKGILRYRGYPIEQLAEDSDHLETAYLLLHGELPTATQQAQFTESITMHTMLHENVKKFMEGFRPDAHPMGMF
;
A
#
# COMPACT_ATOMS: atom_id res chain seq x y z
N MET A 1 27.67 -7.67 -6.79
CA MET A 1 27.29 -7.41 -8.20
C MET A 1 25.92 -6.78 -8.13
N ALA A 2 25.62 -5.80 -8.98
CA ALA A 2 24.27 -5.26 -9.04
C ALA A 2 23.38 -6.31 -9.72
N ASP A 3 22.21 -6.58 -9.13
CA ASP A 3 21.24 -7.49 -9.74
C ASP A 3 20.56 -6.79 -10.91
N THR A 4 20.72 -7.35 -12.11
CA THR A 4 20.19 -6.76 -13.35
C THR A 4 19.49 -7.81 -14.20
N LEU A 5 18.55 -7.35 -15.02
CA LEU A 5 17.87 -8.13 -16.04
C LEU A 5 18.25 -7.58 -17.41
N THR A 6 18.76 -8.43 -18.30
CA THR A 6 19.01 -8.06 -19.69
C THR A 6 17.84 -8.45 -20.58
N ILE A 7 17.30 -7.49 -21.32
CA ILE A 7 16.21 -7.68 -22.28
C ILE A 7 16.74 -7.42 -23.68
N VAL A 8 16.48 -8.34 -24.61
CA VAL A 8 16.76 -8.17 -26.05
C VAL A 8 15.45 -7.88 -26.77
N ASP A 9 15.35 -6.71 -27.40
CA ASP A 9 14.22 -6.40 -28.27
C ASP A 9 14.46 -6.97 -29.67
N ASN A 10 13.85 -8.09 -29.99
CA ASN A 10 13.99 -8.76 -31.27
C ASN A 10 13.48 -7.93 -32.47
N ARG A 11 12.67 -6.89 -32.25
CA ARG A 11 12.18 -5.98 -33.29
C ARG A 11 13.30 -5.06 -33.80
N THR A 12 14.22 -4.69 -32.91
CA THR A 12 15.29 -3.73 -33.19
C THR A 12 16.69 -4.32 -33.06
N GLY A 13 16.83 -5.52 -32.45
CA GLY A 13 18.10 -6.15 -32.09
C GLY A 13 18.85 -5.48 -30.94
N LYS A 14 18.25 -4.47 -30.28
CA LYS A 14 18.88 -3.74 -29.18
C LYS A 14 18.77 -4.50 -27.86
N GLN A 15 19.81 -4.35 -27.04
CA GLN A 15 19.82 -4.86 -25.67
C GLN A 15 19.65 -3.73 -24.67
N TYR A 16 18.92 -4.02 -23.59
CA TYR A 16 18.63 -3.11 -22.49
C TYR A 16 18.93 -3.81 -21.18
N GLU A 17 19.55 -3.11 -20.26
CA GLU A 17 19.84 -3.61 -18.92
C GLU A 17 18.95 -2.87 -17.91
N LEU A 18 18.18 -3.62 -17.13
CA LEU A 18 17.25 -3.09 -16.14
C LEU A 18 17.71 -3.49 -14.74
N PRO A 19 17.76 -2.57 -13.79
CA PRO A 19 18.09 -2.89 -12.41
C PRO A 19 16.95 -3.65 -11.73
N ILE A 20 17.33 -4.69 -10.97
CA ILE A 20 16.41 -5.41 -10.09
C ILE A 20 16.55 -4.83 -8.69
N THR A 21 15.43 -4.43 -8.09
CA THR A 21 15.36 -3.91 -6.73
C THR A 21 14.27 -4.64 -5.97
N ASP A 22 14.60 -5.26 -4.85
CA ASP A 22 13.66 -6.04 -4.03
C ASP A 22 12.87 -7.09 -4.85
N GLY A 23 13.55 -7.79 -5.76
CA GLY A 23 12.92 -8.78 -6.62
C GLY A 23 11.98 -8.21 -7.68
N THR A 24 12.00 -6.89 -7.90
CA THR A 24 11.14 -6.20 -8.88
C THR A 24 11.94 -5.37 -9.86
N ILE A 25 11.36 -5.09 -11.03
CA ILE A 25 11.82 -4.09 -12.00
C ILE A 25 10.84 -2.93 -12.04
N LYS A 26 11.32 -1.71 -12.27
CA LYS A 26 10.43 -0.56 -12.47
C LYS A 26 9.76 -0.65 -13.83
N ALA A 27 8.44 -0.65 -13.87
CA ALA A 27 7.68 -0.69 -15.13
C ALA A 27 8.06 0.47 -16.07
N MET A 28 8.39 1.65 -15.53
CA MET A 28 8.82 2.81 -16.32
C MET A 28 10.14 2.60 -17.05
N ASP A 29 11.02 1.72 -16.56
CA ASP A 29 12.29 1.44 -17.24
C ASP A 29 12.09 0.68 -18.56
N LEU A 30 10.95 0.01 -18.74
CA LEU A 30 10.55 -0.62 -20.01
C LEU A 30 10.22 0.40 -21.11
N ARG A 31 9.89 1.65 -20.75
CA ARG A 31 9.57 2.73 -21.70
C ARG A 31 10.72 3.12 -22.61
N GLN A 32 11.96 2.79 -22.26
CA GLN A 32 13.13 2.99 -23.13
C GLN A 32 13.16 2.04 -24.32
N ILE A 33 12.43 0.92 -24.27
CA ILE A 33 12.35 -0.08 -25.35
C ILE A 33 11.37 0.45 -26.40
N ARG A 34 11.93 0.96 -27.52
CA ARG A 34 11.19 1.64 -28.58
C ARG A 34 11.63 1.15 -29.94
N THR A 35 10.71 1.09 -30.88
CA THR A 35 10.96 0.77 -32.30
C THR A 35 11.33 2.01 -33.11
N GLY A 36 10.94 3.21 -32.68
CA GLY A 36 11.21 4.48 -33.36
C GLY A 36 11.08 5.68 -32.44
N PRO A 37 11.36 6.90 -32.93
CA PRO A 37 11.32 8.13 -32.14
C PRO A 37 9.89 8.49 -31.67
N ASP A 38 8.87 8.16 -32.45
CA ASP A 38 7.45 8.44 -32.15
C ASP A 38 6.77 7.31 -31.35
N ASP A 39 7.50 6.21 -31.07
CA ASP A 39 7.02 5.12 -30.25
C ASP A 39 7.00 5.53 -28.77
N PHE A 40 5.83 5.35 -28.13
CA PHE A 40 5.64 5.63 -26.70
C PHE A 40 6.54 4.76 -25.80
N GLY A 41 6.96 3.58 -26.29
CA GLY A 41 7.73 2.59 -25.55
C GLY A 41 6.90 1.48 -24.96
N LEU A 42 7.59 0.41 -24.55
CA LEU A 42 6.96 -0.81 -24.04
C LEU A 42 6.21 -0.54 -22.73
N MET A 43 4.99 -1.06 -22.64
CA MET A 43 4.15 -1.04 -21.44
C MET A 43 3.93 -2.46 -20.92
N THR A 44 3.70 -2.58 -19.61
CA THR A 44 3.21 -3.83 -19.01
C THR A 44 1.69 -3.90 -19.12
N TYR A 45 1.16 -5.09 -19.36
CA TYR A 45 -0.27 -5.36 -19.34
C TYR A 45 -0.56 -6.40 -18.26
N ASP A 46 -1.14 -5.96 -17.16
CA ASP A 46 -1.47 -6.80 -15.99
C ASP A 46 -2.83 -6.35 -15.42
N PRO A 47 -3.95 -6.75 -16.06
CA PRO A 47 -5.28 -6.21 -15.75
C PRO A 47 -5.79 -6.56 -14.35
N ALA A 48 -5.28 -7.61 -13.74
CA ALA A 48 -5.69 -8.07 -12.42
C ALA A 48 -4.63 -7.81 -11.33
N PHE A 49 -3.56 -7.11 -11.62
CA PHE A 49 -2.42 -6.89 -10.73
C PHE A 49 -1.84 -8.18 -10.13
N MET A 50 -1.88 -9.27 -10.91
CA MET A 50 -1.45 -10.61 -10.47
C MET A 50 0.06 -10.70 -10.27
N ASN A 51 0.84 -9.89 -10.99
CA ASN A 51 2.30 -9.87 -10.93
C ASN A 51 2.85 -8.43 -10.88
N THR A 52 2.09 -7.51 -10.30
CA THR A 52 2.48 -6.10 -10.21
C THR A 52 2.50 -5.64 -8.76
N ALA A 53 3.68 -5.25 -8.26
CA ALA A 53 3.82 -4.56 -7.00
C ALA A 53 3.58 -3.05 -7.22
N ASN A 54 2.47 -2.52 -6.69
CA ASN A 54 2.06 -1.14 -6.92
C ASN A 54 2.56 -0.15 -5.85
N CYS A 55 2.98 -0.64 -4.68
CA CYS A 55 3.52 0.19 -3.62
C CYS A 55 4.54 -0.56 -2.76
N ARG A 56 5.36 0.20 -2.04
CA ARG A 56 6.20 -0.31 -0.93
C ARG A 56 5.56 0.12 0.38
N SER A 57 5.51 -0.79 1.33
CA SER A 57 4.98 -0.51 2.66
C SER A 57 5.91 -1.11 3.72
N SER A 58 6.13 -0.36 4.80
CA SER A 58 6.79 -0.83 6.02
C SER A 58 5.80 -1.09 7.16
N ILE A 59 4.48 -1.04 6.86
CA ILE A 59 3.44 -1.14 7.88
C ILE A 59 3.17 -2.60 8.22
N THR A 60 2.95 -3.43 7.21
CA THR A 60 2.51 -4.82 7.39
C THR A 60 3.44 -5.77 6.66
N PHE A 61 3.82 -6.86 7.31
CA PHE A 61 4.47 -8.02 6.70
C PHE A 61 3.57 -9.24 6.84
N ILE A 62 3.32 -9.93 5.72
CA ILE A 62 2.50 -11.14 5.66
C ILE A 62 3.29 -12.23 4.94
N ASP A 63 3.40 -13.40 5.57
CA ASP A 63 3.84 -14.65 4.95
C ASP A 63 2.72 -15.67 5.14
N GLY A 64 1.88 -15.82 4.12
CA GLY A 64 0.70 -16.69 4.17
C GLY A 64 1.05 -18.18 4.26
N ASP A 65 2.17 -18.58 3.68
CA ASP A 65 2.61 -19.97 3.70
C ASP A 65 3.06 -20.40 5.11
N LYS A 66 3.69 -19.49 5.84
CA LYS A 66 4.14 -19.74 7.23
C LYS A 66 3.15 -19.24 8.28
N GLY A 67 2.05 -18.60 7.88
CA GLY A 67 1.08 -18.03 8.81
C GLY A 67 1.65 -16.90 9.67
N ILE A 68 2.56 -16.07 9.11
CA ILE A 68 3.21 -14.98 9.84
C ILE A 68 2.55 -13.66 9.45
N LEU A 69 2.08 -12.91 10.45
CA LEU A 69 1.62 -11.52 10.30
C LEU A 69 2.37 -10.63 11.30
N ARG A 70 2.88 -9.50 10.81
CA ARG A 70 3.53 -8.49 11.65
C ARG A 70 3.05 -7.10 11.29
N TYR A 71 2.80 -6.28 12.32
CA TYR A 71 2.55 -4.85 12.18
C TYR A 71 3.76 -4.06 12.68
N ARG A 72 4.37 -3.26 11.80
CA ARG A 72 5.58 -2.48 12.12
C ARG A 72 6.71 -3.33 12.74
N GLY A 73 6.75 -4.64 12.43
CA GLY A 73 7.71 -5.59 12.96
C GLY A 73 7.23 -6.37 14.19
N TYR A 74 6.17 -5.94 14.87
CA TYR A 74 5.58 -6.63 16.02
C TYR A 74 4.73 -7.82 15.56
N PRO A 75 4.91 -9.03 16.14
CA PRO A 75 4.06 -10.18 15.85
C PRO A 75 2.60 -9.90 16.21
N ILE A 76 1.67 -10.39 15.38
CA ILE A 76 0.23 -10.15 15.62
C ILE A 76 -0.25 -10.81 16.93
N GLU A 77 0.33 -11.93 17.30
CA GLU A 77 0.01 -12.65 18.54
C GLU A 77 0.26 -11.76 19.77
N GLN A 78 1.41 -11.08 19.80
CA GLN A 78 1.76 -10.17 20.88
C GLN A 78 0.79 -8.98 20.94
N LEU A 79 0.47 -8.38 19.78
CA LEU A 79 -0.46 -7.26 19.75
C LEU A 79 -1.89 -7.66 20.15
N ALA A 80 -2.30 -8.88 19.83
CA ALA A 80 -3.63 -9.39 20.18
C ALA A 80 -3.77 -9.69 21.69
N GLU A 81 -2.69 -10.09 22.34
CA GLU A 81 -2.69 -10.41 23.76
C GLU A 81 -2.44 -9.19 24.66
N ASP A 82 -1.50 -8.32 24.26
CA ASP A 82 -0.94 -7.28 25.13
C ASP A 82 -1.41 -5.86 24.78
N SER A 83 -2.01 -5.62 23.59
CA SER A 83 -2.36 -4.28 23.12
C SER A 83 -3.85 -4.10 22.90
N ASP A 84 -4.33 -2.87 23.10
CA ASP A 84 -5.68 -2.47 22.74
C ASP A 84 -5.78 -1.95 21.30
N HIS A 85 -7.02 -1.66 20.85
CA HIS A 85 -7.28 -1.17 19.51
C HIS A 85 -6.58 0.18 19.23
N LEU A 86 -6.60 1.12 20.17
CA LEU A 86 -6.03 2.45 19.97
C LEU A 86 -4.50 2.41 20.01
N GLU A 87 -3.93 1.55 20.82
CA GLU A 87 -2.49 1.30 20.87
C GLU A 87 -1.98 0.71 19.53
N THR A 88 -2.69 -0.28 19.00
CA THR A 88 -2.40 -0.84 17.67
C THR A 88 -2.59 0.19 16.57
N ALA A 89 -3.64 1.02 16.62
CA ALA A 89 -3.87 2.11 15.66
C ALA A 89 -2.72 3.14 15.71
N TYR A 90 -2.27 3.50 16.92
CA TYR A 90 -1.11 4.39 17.09
C TYR A 90 0.14 3.79 16.46
N LEU A 91 0.44 2.51 16.74
CA LEU A 91 1.56 1.79 16.15
C LEU A 91 1.55 1.83 14.62
N LEU A 92 0.41 1.57 13.99
CA LEU A 92 0.29 1.58 12.53
C LEU A 92 0.55 2.97 11.94
N LEU A 93 0.05 4.03 12.60
CA LEU A 93 0.20 5.42 12.15
C LEU A 93 1.61 5.97 12.39
N HIS A 94 2.17 5.74 13.57
CA HIS A 94 3.41 6.37 14.02
C HIS A 94 4.64 5.48 13.88
N GLY A 95 4.47 4.17 13.75
CA GLY A 95 5.55 3.21 13.50
C GLY A 95 6.13 2.53 14.74
N GLU A 96 5.80 3.02 15.94
CA GLU A 96 6.24 2.49 17.24
C GLU A 96 5.09 2.49 18.23
N LEU A 97 5.14 1.62 19.24
CA LEU A 97 4.15 1.60 20.32
C LEU A 97 4.20 2.90 21.12
N PRO A 98 3.05 3.43 21.56
CA PRO A 98 3.00 4.66 22.31
C PRO A 98 3.58 4.50 23.72
N THR A 99 4.19 5.56 24.23
CA THR A 99 4.40 5.69 25.68
C THR A 99 3.07 5.94 26.38
N ALA A 100 2.98 5.73 27.70
CA ALA A 100 1.75 5.96 28.46
C ALA A 100 1.16 7.38 28.26
N THR A 101 2.02 8.39 28.13
CA THR A 101 1.59 9.78 27.88
C THR A 101 1.02 9.94 26.48
N GLN A 102 1.67 9.35 25.47
CA GLN A 102 1.21 9.39 24.06
C GLN A 102 -0.10 8.64 23.90
N GLN A 103 -0.24 7.48 24.56
CA GLN A 103 -1.48 6.70 24.56
C GLN A 103 -2.63 7.52 25.16
N ALA A 104 -2.43 8.16 26.31
CA ALA A 104 -3.46 8.98 26.92
C ALA A 104 -3.89 10.16 26.01
N GLN A 105 -2.94 10.87 25.42
CA GLN A 105 -3.22 11.98 24.51
C GLN A 105 -3.93 11.54 23.23
N PHE A 106 -3.50 10.39 22.65
CA PHE A 106 -4.14 9.85 21.45
C PHE A 106 -5.57 9.41 21.72
N THR A 107 -5.79 8.70 22.86
CA THR A 107 -7.11 8.27 23.30
C THR A 107 -8.04 9.46 23.52
N GLU A 108 -7.56 10.50 24.20
CA GLU A 108 -8.32 11.74 24.43
C GLU A 108 -8.68 12.40 23.10
N SER A 109 -7.73 12.53 22.19
CA SER A 109 -7.96 13.10 20.85
C SER A 109 -9.05 12.34 20.09
N ILE A 110 -8.99 11.02 20.04
CA ILE A 110 -9.99 10.20 19.36
C ILE A 110 -11.37 10.36 20.05
N THR A 111 -11.41 10.29 21.36
CA THR A 111 -12.66 10.37 22.14
C THR A 111 -13.36 11.72 21.97
N MET A 112 -12.60 12.82 21.90
CA MET A 112 -13.15 14.15 21.72
C MET A 112 -13.65 14.44 20.29
N HIS A 113 -13.29 13.60 19.31
CA HIS A 113 -13.70 13.74 17.90
C HIS A 113 -14.74 12.71 17.45
N THR A 114 -15.56 12.18 18.37
CA THR A 114 -16.60 11.20 18.07
C THR A 114 -17.91 11.80 17.53
N MET A 115 -18.07 13.11 17.63
CA MET A 115 -19.29 13.78 17.16
C MET A 115 -19.17 14.17 15.69
N LEU A 116 -20.15 13.75 14.91
CA LEU A 116 -20.22 14.08 13.49
C LEU A 116 -20.80 15.49 13.31
N HIS A 117 -20.14 16.31 12.48
CA HIS A 117 -20.65 17.64 12.13
C HIS A 117 -21.96 17.55 11.34
N GLU A 118 -22.92 18.42 11.62
CA GLU A 118 -24.25 18.43 10.98
C GLU A 118 -24.21 18.53 9.45
N ASN A 119 -23.20 19.20 8.87
CA ASN A 119 -23.06 19.24 7.42
C ASN A 119 -22.72 17.89 6.79
N VAL A 120 -22.04 17.00 7.51
CA VAL A 120 -21.78 15.62 7.04
C VAL A 120 -23.05 14.81 7.04
N LYS A 121 -23.92 14.97 8.07
CA LYS A 121 -25.24 14.33 8.09
C LYS A 121 -26.07 14.78 6.87
N LYS A 122 -26.15 16.10 6.60
CA LYS A 122 -26.86 16.63 5.44
C LYS A 122 -26.33 16.10 4.11
N PHE A 123 -25.02 15.93 4.00
CA PHE A 123 -24.41 15.30 2.82
C PHE A 123 -24.90 13.86 2.65
N MET A 124 -24.92 13.08 3.74
CA MET A 124 -25.41 11.70 3.72
C MET A 124 -26.90 11.59 3.41
N GLU A 125 -27.72 12.55 3.87
CA GLU A 125 -29.17 12.62 3.58
C GLU A 125 -29.45 12.87 2.09
N GLY A 126 -28.49 13.36 1.32
CA GLY A 126 -28.60 13.55 -0.13
C GLY A 126 -28.59 12.25 -0.94
N PHE A 127 -28.19 11.15 -0.35
CA PHE A 127 -28.22 9.84 -1.01
C PHE A 127 -29.62 9.22 -0.90
N ARG A 128 -29.99 8.46 -1.92
CA ARG A 128 -31.24 7.70 -1.89
C ARG A 128 -31.20 6.61 -0.82
N PRO A 129 -32.32 6.30 -0.13
CA PRO A 129 -32.36 5.25 0.89
C PRO A 129 -32.02 3.85 0.38
N ASP A 130 -32.18 3.61 -0.93
CA ASP A 130 -31.90 2.35 -1.62
C ASP A 130 -30.53 2.35 -2.32
N ALA A 131 -29.69 3.39 -2.11
CA ALA A 131 -28.39 3.48 -2.72
C ALA A 131 -27.44 2.39 -2.17
N HIS A 132 -26.73 1.70 -3.08
CA HIS A 132 -25.76 0.71 -2.67
C HIS A 132 -24.55 1.39 -2.00
N PRO A 133 -24.07 0.91 -0.81
CA PRO A 133 -22.95 1.56 -0.11
C PRO A 133 -21.70 1.79 -0.95
N MET A 134 -21.34 0.84 -1.81
CA MET A 134 -20.20 0.99 -2.73
C MET A 134 -20.40 2.04 -3.82
N GLY A 135 -21.64 2.46 -4.09
CA GLY A 135 -21.93 3.56 -5.00
C GLY A 135 -21.86 4.93 -4.33
N MET A 136 -21.83 4.95 -2.99
CA MET A 136 -21.65 6.17 -2.19
C MET A 136 -20.16 6.50 -1.97
N PHE A 137 -19.29 5.48 -2.03
CA PHE A 137 -17.84 5.60 -1.95
C PHE A 137 -17.23 5.79 -3.35
#